data_d9cf5ff9932192680fdb6798a54dd5a1
#
_entry.id   d9cf5ff9932192680fdb6798a54dd5a1
#
_cell.length_a   1.000
_cell.length_b   1.000
_cell.length_c   1.000
_cell.angle_alpha   90.00
_cell.angle_beta   90.00
_cell.angle_gamma   90.00
#
_symmetry.space_group_name_H-M   'P 1'
#
loop_
_entity.id
_entity.type
_entity.pdbx_description
1 polymer ?
#
loop_
_entity_poly.entity_id
_entity_poly.type
_entity_poly.pdbx_seq_one_letter_code
_entity_poly.pdbx_strand_id
1 'polypeptide(L)'
;LLTAQSMNAMKKAKRLIFRTAQHPVYAALTEAGVQSTSLDDYYDRYEDFDEMHRDMAKALWAEAEHHAVVFAVLDAGTDGAVRELRAQQPQDAVLRILPGVTLADACIAQLPGNLAPIGALRTIPAEDAVTAAADPTTPLLITEIWNRSLACDLKLRLCDVYGDELPTVLCLATVKTNRKPQNIQLWDMD
;
A
#
# COMPACT_ATOMS: atom_id res chain seq x y z
N LEU A 1 -4.89 -11.03 2.81
CA LEU A 1 -5.55 -9.72 2.95
C LEU A 1 -6.71 -9.51 1.97
N LEU A 2 -7.17 -10.57 1.31
CA LEU A 2 -8.27 -10.53 0.37
C LEU A 2 -9.57 -10.94 1.03
N THR A 3 -10.62 -10.17 0.77
CA THR A 3 -11.98 -10.63 1.07
C THR A 3 -12.45 -11.61 -0.03
N ALA A 4 -13.42 -12.44 0.30
CA ALA A 4 -14.05 -13.32 -0.70
C ALA A 4 -14.66 -12.51 -1.85
N GLN A 5 -15.17 -11.29 -1.57
CA GLN A 5 -15.72 -10.39 -2.56
C GLN A 5 -14.66 -9.91 -3.55
N SER A 6 -13.49 -9.46 -3.06
CA SER A 6 -12.38 -9.00 -3.90
C SER A 6 -11.82 -10.15 -4.75
N MET A 7 -11.65 -11.33 -4.15
CA MET A 7 -11.20 -12.52 -4.89
C MET A 7 -12.18 -12.91 -6.00
N ASN A 8 -13.49 -12.91 -5.72
CA ASN A 8 -14.49 -13.21 -6.73
C ASN A 8 -14.54 -12.17 -7.86
N ALA A 9 -14.33 -10.88 -7.53
CA ALA A 9 -14.25 -9.83 -8.53
C ALA A 9 -13.06 -10.04 -9.47
N MET A 10 -11.87 -10.34 -8.94
CA MET A 10 -10.68 -10.63 -9.73
C MET A 10 -10.85 -11.85 -10.63
N LYS A 11 -11.38 -12.96 -10.09
CA LYS A 11 -11.62 -14.19 -10.87
C LYS A 11 -12.64 -14.02 -12.00
N LYS A 12 -13.59 -13.11 -11.85
CA LYS A 12 -14.65 -12.85 -12.84
C LYS A 12 -14.34 -11.68 -13.77
N ALA A 13 -13.24 -10.98 -13.53
CA ALA A 13 -12.86 -9.82 -14.31
C ALA A 13 -12.58 -10.19 -15.76
N LYS A 14 -13.18 -9.46 -16.71
CA LYS A 14 -12.78 -9.53 -18.13
C LYS A 14 -11.46 -8.85 -18.39
N ARG A 15 -11.16 -7.81 -17.62
CA ARG A 15 -9.91 -7.09 -17.65
C ARG A 15 -9.43 -6.89 -16.20
N LEU A 16 -8.39 -7.62 -15.81
CA LEU A 16 -7.75 -7.54 -14.51
C LEU A 16 -6.37 -6.91 -14.68
N ILE A 17 -6.14 -5.80 -13.98
CA ILE A 17 -4.87 -5.07 -13.99
C ILE A 17 -4.37 -4.98 -12.56
N PHE A 18 -3.15 -5.41 -12.31
CA PHE A 18 -2.48 -5.25 -11.03
C PHE A 18 -1.65 -3.97 -11.01
N ARG A 19 -1.60 -3.32 -9.87
CA ARG A 19 -0.65 -2.24 -9.60
C ARG A 19 0.79 -2.71 -9.87
N THR A 20 1.11 -3.92 -9.41
CA THR A 20 2.40 -4.59 -9.63
C THR A 20 2.23 -6.11 -9.65
N ALA A 21 3.01 -6.78 -10.48
CA ALA A 21 3.10 -8.25 -10.50
C ALA A 21 3.76 -8.83 -9.23
N GLN A 22 4.42 -7.99 -8.43
CA GLN A 22 4.93 -8.37 -7.10
C GLN A 22 3.81 -8.52 -6.06
N HIS A 23 2.58 -8.19 -6.42
CA HIS A 23 1.43 -8.38 -5.55
C HIS A 23 1.30 -9.86 -5.16
N PRO A 24 1.13 -10.19 -3.87
CA PRO A 24 1.15 -11.59 -3.39
C PRO A 24 0.14 -12.52 -4.07
N VAL A 25 -0.95 -11.97 -4.59
CA VAL A 25 -2.02 -12.72 -5.25
C VAL A 25 -1.81 -12.90 -6.75
N TYR A 26 -0.92 -12.12 -7.36
CA TYR A 26 -0.68 -12.16 -8.81
C TYR A 26 -0.30 -13.56 -9.28
N ALA A 27 0.72 -14.15 -8.68
CA ALA A 27 1.19 -15.49 -9.03
C ALA A 27 0.07 -16.55 -8.85
N ALA A 28 -0.65 -16.50 -7.73
CA ALA A 28 -1.71 -17.46 -7.43
C ALA A 28 -2.88 -17.39 -8.43
N LEU A 29 -3.24 -16.20 -8.90
CA LEU A 29 -4.29 -16.04 -9.92
C LEU A 29 -3.81 -16.44 -11.30
N THR A 30 -2.54 -16.17 -11.63
CA THR A 30 -1.92 -16.60 -12.89
C THR A 30 -1.86 -18.14 -12.96
N GLU A 31 -1.44 -18.80 -11.89
CA GLU A 31 -1.45 -20.27 -11.78
C GLU A 31 -2.86 -20.86 -11.90
N ALA A 32 -3.87 -20.13 -11.41
CA ALA A 32 -5.28 -20.50 -11.56
C ALA A 32 -5.87 -20.17 -12.95
N GLY A 33 -5.04 -19.71 -13.90
CA GLY A 33 -5.44 -19.43 -15.28
C GLY A 33 -6.17 -18.09 -15.47
N VAL A 34 -6.17 -17.20 -14.47
CA VAL A 34 -6.77 -15.87 -14.61
C VAL A 34 -5.85 -14.96 -15.40
N GLN A 35 -6.34 -14.45 -16.54
CA GLN A 35 -5.60 -13.50 -17.36
C GLN A 35 -5.52 -12.14 -16.69
N SER A 36 -4.31 -11.62 -16.54
CA SER A 36 -4.07 -10.30 -15.92
C SER A 36 -2.83 -9.64 -16.52
N THR A 37 -2.74 -8.33 -16.33
CA THR A 37 -1.54 -7.53 -16.64
C THR A 37 -1.14 -6.74 -15.40
N SER A 38 0.06 -6.14 -15.43
CA SER A 38 0.50 -5.23 -14.37
C SER A 38 0.93 -3.88 -14.95
N LEU A 39 1.10 -2.90 -14.07
CA LEU A 39 1.58 -1.56 -14.41
C LEU A 39 3.05 -1.36 -14.00
N ASP A 40 3.82 -2.45 -13.88
CA ASP A 40 5.23 -2.37 -13.45
C ASP A 40 6.10 -1.52 -14.37
N ASP A 41 5.81 -1.49 -15.68
CA ASP A 41 6.53 -0.69 -16.65
C ASP A 41 6.42 0.83 -16.42
N TYR A 42 5.48 1.29 -15.62
CA TYR A 42 5.39 2.69 -15.23
C TYR A 42 6.53 3.09 -14.30
N TYR A 43 6.96 2.21 -13.42
CA TYR A 43 8.08 2.48 -12.51
C TYR A 43 9.41 2.72 -13.23
N ASP A 44 9.59 2.10 -14.40
CA ASP A 44 10.79 2.29 -15.21
C ASP A 44 10.76 3.59 -16.05
N ARG A 45 9.58 4.18 -16.24
CA ARG A 45 9.37 5.35 -17.11
C ARG A 45 9.31 6.66 -16.38
N TYR A 46 9.02 6.67 -15.10
CA TYR A 46 8.78 7.88 -14.32
C TYR A 46 9.73 7.99 -13.14
N GLU A 47 10.30 9.17 -12.96
CA GLU A 47 11.06 9.54 -11.75
C GLU A 47 10.14 10.17 -10.70
N ASP A 48 9.06 10.86 -11.13
CA ASP A 48 8.07 11.49 -10.28
C ASP A 48 6.86 10.56 -10.09
N PHE A 49 6.60 10.18 -8.85
CA PHE A 49 5.49 9.27 -8.49
C PHE A 49 4.11 9.91 -8.67
N ASP A 50 3.96 11.22 -8.45
CA ASP A 50 2.68 11.87 -8.64
C ASP A 50 2.32 11.95 -10.12
N GLU A 51 3.30 12.17 -10.99
CA GLU A 51 3.11 12.12 -12.43
C GLU A 51 2.77 10.69 -12.89
N MET A 52 3.51 9.71 -12.38
CA MET A 52 3.25 8.29 -12.64
C MET A 52 1.83 7.88 -12.25
N HIS A 53 1.38 8.24 -11.05
CA HIS A 53 0.03 7.92 -10.58
C HIS A 53 -1.05 8.58 -11.44
N ARG A 54 -0.85 9.83 -11.86
CA ARG A 54 -1.76 10.54 -12.76
C ARG A 54 -1.91 9.83 -14.10
N ASP A 55 -0.80 9.37 -14.67
CA ASP A 55 -0.82 8.71 -15.98
C ASP A 55 -1.31 7.26 -15.89
N MET A 56 -1.05 6.55 -14.80
CA MET A 56 -1.71 5.27 -14.52
C MET A 56 -3.24 5.42 -14.46
N ALA A 57 -3.74 6.45 -13.78
CA ALA A 57 -5.17 6.71 -13.68
C ALA A 57 -5.79 7.02 -15.04
N LYS A 58 -5.15 7.83 -15.88
CA LYS A 58 -5.58 8.08 -17.26
C LYS A 58 -5.67 6.80 -18.08
N ALA A 59 -4.63 5.95 -18.02
CA ALA A 59 -4.61 4.69 -18.75
C ALA A 59 -5.72 3.73 -18.28
N LEU A 60 -5.97 3.66 -16.98
CA LEU A 60 -7.05 2.84 -16.43
C LEU A 60 -8.43 3.34 -16.83
N TRP A 61 -8.65 4.66 -16.86
CA TRP A 61 -9.91 5.24 -17.34
C TRP A 61 -10.10 5.02 -18.85
N ALA A 62 -9.06 5.17 -19.66
CA ALA A 62 -9.12 4.87 -21.09
C ALA A 62 -9.46 3.39 -21.36
N GLU A 63 -8.89 2.46 -20.60
CA GLU A 63 -9.26 1.03 -20.67
C GLU A 63 -10.71 0.81 -20.25
N ALA A 64 -11.19 1.56 -19.27
CA ALA A 64 -12.56 1.44 -18.74
C ALA A 64 -13.64 1.96 -19.71
N GLU A 65 -13.29 2.74 -20.72
CA GLU A 65 -14.22 3.11 -21.81
C GLU A 65 -14.69 1.89 -22.61
N HIS A 66 -13.88 0.84 -22.67
CA HIS A 66 -14.13 -0.33 -23.49
C HIS A 66 -14.59 -1.55 -22.69
N HIS A 67 -14.18 -1.65 -21.43
CA HIS A 67 -14.40 -2.83 -20.58
C HIS A 67 -14.60 -2.45 -19.11
N ALA A 68 -15.33 -3.29 -18.38
CA ALA A 68 -15.28 -3.24 -16.93
C ALA A 68 -13.90 -3.71 -16.45
N VAL A 69 -13.13 -2.80 -15.88
CA VAL A 69 -11.78 -3.04 -15.37
C VAL A 69 -11.82 -3.34 -13.88
N VAL A 70 -11.07 -4.36 -13.45
CA VAL A 70 -10.74 -4.57 -12.04
C VAL A 70 -9.28 -4.19 -11.86
N PHE A 71 -9.02 -3.17 -11.05
CA PHE A 71 -7.67 -2.74 -10.68
C PHE A 71 -7.35 -3.25 -9.28
N ALA A 72 -6.31 -4.06 -9.17
CA ALA A 72 -5.88 -4.70 -7.92
C ALA A 72 -4.69 -3.96 -7.32
N VAL A 73 -4.88 -3.46 -6.09
CA VAL A 73 -3.87 -2.77 -5.29
C VAL A 73 -3.72 -3.42 -3.92
N LEU A 74 -2.64 -3.14 -3.21
CA LEU A 74 -2.43 -3.65 -1.84
C LEU A 74 -3.39 -3.01 -0.85
N ASP A 75 -3.52 -1.70 -0.90
CA ASP A 75 -4.41 -0.91 -0.04
C ASP A 75 -4.99 0.26 -0.82
N ALA A 76 -6.29 0.18 -1.12
CA ALA A 76 -6.97 1.25 -1.86
C ALA A 76 -7.14 2.56 -1.07
N GLY A 77 -6.87 2.54 0.23
CA GLY A 77 -6.96 3.72 1.09
C GLY A 77 -5.74 4.63 0.97
N THR A 78 -4.57 4.06 0.72
CA THR A 78 -3.29 4.77 0.67
C THR A 78 -2.68 4.87 -0.73
N ASP A 79 -3.10 4.03 -1.69
CA ASP A 79 -2.53 3.99 -3.03
C ASP A 79 -2.75 5.28 -3.83
N GLY A 80 -1.65 5.89 -4.31
CA GLY A 80 -1.66 7.14 -5.06
C GLY A 80 -2.40 7.04 -6.40
N ALA A 81 -2.34 5.92 -7.11
CA ALA A 81 -3.08 5.74 -8.35
C ALA A 81 -4.59 5.65 -8.10
N VAL A 82 -5.03 5.09 -6.95
CA VAL A 82 -6.44 5.10 -6.56
C VAL A 82 -6.91 6.50 -6.20
N ARG A 83 -6.05 7.31 -5.54
CA ARG A 83 -6.33 8.74 -5.30
C ARG A 83 -6.56 9.47 -6.61
N GLU A 84 -5.68 9.27 -7.60
CA GLU A 84 -5.80 9.87 -8.92
C GLU A 84 -7.01 9.36 -9.72
N LEU A 85 -7.35 8.08 -9.63
CA LEU A 85 -8.57 7.53 -10.22
C LEU A 85 -9.83 8.23 -9.71
N ARG A 86 -9.88 8.55 -8.42
CA ARG A 86 -11.00 9.33 -7.85
C ARG A 86 -11.01 10.76 -8.35
N ALA A 87 -9.84 11.40 -8.41
CA ALA A 87 -9.72 12.80 -8.85
C ALA A 87 -10.07 12.98 -10.34
N GLN A 88 -9.76 11.98 -11.17
CA GLN A 88 -9.95 12.03 -12.62
C GLN A 88 -11.22 11.29 -13.08
N GLN A 89 -12.10 10.89 -12.16
CA GLN A 89 -13.28 10.10 -12.50
C GLN A 89 -14.17 10.83 -13.53
N PRO A 90 -14.40 10.24 -14.72
CA PRO A 90 -15.35 10.80 -15.69
C PRO A 90 -16.77 10.86 -15.13
N GLN A 91 -17.56 11.84 -15.57
CA GLN A 91 -18.89 12.11 -15.04
C GLN A 91 -19.85 10.90 -15.17
N ASP A 92 -19.72 10.15 -16.27
CA ASP A 92 -20.59 9.00 -16.58
C ASP A 92 -19.97 7.66 -16.16
N ALA A 93 -18.79 7.66 -15.51
CA ALA A 93 -18.11 6.46 -15.07
C ALA A 93 -18.40 6.16 -13.59
N VAL A 94 -18.41 4.87 -13.25
CA VAL A 94 -18.61 4.41 -11.86
C VAL A 94 -17.33 3.78 -11.34
N LEU A 95 -16.72 4.41 -10.34
CA LEU A 95 -15.63 3.83 -9.58
C LEU A 95 -16.17 3.17 -8.30
N ARG A 96 -15.92 1.87 -8.15
CA ARG A 96 -16.31 1.12 -6.97
C ARG A 96 -15.09 0.54 -6.28
N ILE A 97 -14.84 0.92 -5.04
CA ILE A 97 -13.81 0.33 -4.20
C ILE A 97 -14.41 -0.84 -3.43
N LEU A 98 -13.80 -2.01 -3.58
CA LEU A 98 -14.17 -3.20 -2.82
C LEU A 98 -13.37 -3.23 -1.51
N PRO A 99 -14.00 -3.56 -0.38
CA PRO A 99 -13.29 -3.63 0.89
C PRO A 99 -12.25 -4.74 0.88
N GLY A 100 -11.12 -4.45 1.49
CA GLY A 100 -10.01 -5.37 1.75
C GLY A 100 -9.64 -5.35 3.23
N VAL A 101 -8.70 -6.22 3.62
CA VAL A 101 -7.97 -6.10 4.88
C VAL A 101 -6.78 -5.19 4.61
N THR A 102 -6.68 -4.09 5.33
CA THR A 102 -5.61 -3.10 5.13
C THR A 102 -4.25 -3.64 5.60
N LEU A 103 -3.17 -3.03 5.16
CA LEU A 103 -1.84 -3.31 5.71
C LEU A 103 -1.79 -2.99 7.21
N ALA A 104 -2.48 -1.93 7.63
CA ALA A 104 -2.60 -1.55 9.04
C ALA A 104 -3.20 -2.68 9.88
N ASP A 105 -4.36 -3.22 9.48
CA ASP A 105 -5.00 -4.33 10.18
C ASP A 105 -4.09 -5.56 10.25
N ALA A 106 -3.40 -5.86 9.15
CA ALA A 106 -2.49 -7.00 9.08
C ALA A 106 -1.25 -6.82 10.00
N CYS A 107 -0.74 -5.61 10.13
CA CYS A 107 0.35 -5.30 11.05
C CYS A 107 -0.12 -5.37 12.51
N ILE A 108 -1.24 -4.73 12.83
CA ILE A 108 -1.81 -4.72 14.18
C ILE A 108 -2.07 -6.15 14.68
N ALA A 109 -2.60 -7.02 13.81
CA ALA A 109 -2.86 -8.42 14.16
C ALA A 109 -1.59 -9.23 14.51
N GLN A 110 -0.42 -8.74 14.12
CA GLN A 110 0.87 -9.38 14.41
C GLN A 110 1.55 -8.80 15.67
N LEU A 111 1.10 -7.66 16.16
CA LEU A 111 1.73 -7.02 17.31
C LEU A 111 1.51 -7.83 18.59
N PRO A 112 2.52 -7.90 19.49
CA PRO A 112 2.31 -8.38 20.85
C PRO A 112 1.20 -7.58 21.55
N GLY A 113 0.40 -8.23 22.37
CA GLY A 113 -0.77 -7.61 23.00
C GLY A 113 -0.48 -6.36 23.84
N ASN A 114 0.73 -6.24 24.37
CA ASN A 114 1.18 -5.05 25.14
C ASN A 114 1.59 -3.88 24.24
N LEU A 115 1.74 -4.09 22.92
CA LEU A 115 2.09 -3.07 21.94
C LEU A 115 0.93 -2.76 20.97
N ALA A 116 -0.17 -3.51 21.06
CA ALA A 116 -1.33 -3.23 20.25
C ALA A 116 -1.93 -1.87 20.66
N PRO A 117 -2.12 -0.93 19.72
CA PRO A 117 -2.71 0.37 20.04
C PRO A 117 -4.14 0.20 20.52
N ILE A 118 -4.46 0.85 21.63
CA ILE A 118 -5.83 0.95 22.16
C ILE A 118 -6.32 2.36 21.89
N GLY A 119 -7.33 2.50 21.04
CA GLY A 119 -7.89 3.79 20.69
C GLY A 119 -7.38 4.35 19.35
N ALA A 120 -6.94 5.61 19.35
CA ALA A 120 -6.50 6.26 18.10
C ALA A 120 -5.19 5.68 17.58
N LEU A 121 -5.15 5.46 16.26
CA LEU A 121 -3.95 5.10 15.52
C LEU A 121 -3.88 5.97 14.28
N ARG A 122 -2.77 6.64 14.08
CA ARG A 122 -2.48 7.38 12.85
C ARG A 122 -1.74 6.45 11.88
N THR A 123 -2.29 6.27 10.69
CA THR A 123 -1.62 5.55 9.61
C THR A 123 -1.19 6.55 8.54
N ILE A 124 0.05 6.45 8.07
CA ILE A 124 0.61 7.37 7.08
C ILE A 124 1.62 6.62 6.19
N PRO A 125 1.64 6.86 4.86
CA PRO A 125 2.71 6.39 3.99
C PRO A 125 4.06 6.99 4.38
N ALA A 126 5.15 6.25 4.13
CA ALA A 126 6.50 6.69 4.51
C ALA A 126 6.92 8.00 3.83
N GLU A 127 6.56 8.20 2.56
CA GLU A 127 6.84 9.44 1.83
C GLU A 127 6.21 10.67 2.49
N ASP A 128 4.95 10.56 2.91
CA ASP A 128 4.27 11.62 3.63
C ASP A 128 4.82 11.81 5.05
N ALA A 129 5.27 10.71 5.70
CA ALA A 129 5.78 10.74 7.06
C ALA A 129 7.09 11.54 7.20
N VAL A 130 7.92 11.60 6.16
CA VAL A 130 9.17 12.38 6.15
C VAL A 130 8.89 13.88 6.36
N THR A 131 7.78 14.40 5.84
CA THR A 131 7.42 15.83 5.91
C THR A 131 6.27 16.16 6.84
N ALA A 132 5.50 15.16 7.26
CA ALA A 132 4.32 15.37 8.10
C ALA A 132 4.65 15.96 9.47
N ALA A 133 3.68 16.70 10.01
CA ALA A 133 3.74 17.16 11.41
C ALA A 133 3.76 15.95 12.35
N ALA A 134 4.70 15.97 13.28
CA ALA A 134 4.82 14.96 14.31
C ALA A 134 3.78 15.14 15.41
N ASP A 135 3.23 14.01 15.87
CA ASP A 135 2.36 13.97 17.05
C ASP A 135 2.84 12.82 17.96
N PRO A 136 3.61 13.13 19.02
CA PRO A 136 4.14 12.13 19.93
C PRO A 136 3.08 11.51 20.84
N THR A 137 1.85 12.01 20.83
CA THR A 137 0.77 11.55 21.72
C THR A 137 -0.07 10.43 21.09
N THR A 138 0.01 10.23 19.78
CA THR A 138 -0.78 9.23 19.05
C THR A 138 0.14 8.16 18.46
N PRO A 139 -0.15 6.87 18.69
CA PRO A 139 0.58 5.78 18.03
C PRO A 139 0.58 5.96 16.52
N LEU A 140 1.75 5.79 15.92
CA LEU A 140 1.98 5.99 14.49
C LEU A 140 2.31 4.65 13.81
N LEU A 141 1.57 4.31 12.76
CA LEU A 141 1.87 3.23 11.84
C LEU A 141 2.31 3.83 10.50
N ILE A 142 3.55 3.57 10.15
CA ILE A 142 4.10 4.01 8.87
C ILE A 142 4.09 2.81 7.92
N THR A 143 3.51 3.00 6.73
CA THR A 143 3.38 1.98 5.69
C THR A 143 4.24 2.33 4.47
N GLU A 144 4.42 1.37 3.58
CA GLU A 144 5.02 1.60 2.26
C GLU A 144 6.48 2.08 2.31
N ILE A 145 7.29 1.52 3.22
CA ILE A 145 8.74 1.70 3.20
C ILE A 145 9.31 0.75 2.13
N TRP A 146 9.48 1.25 0.92
CA TRP A 146 9.78 0.42 -0.26
C TRP A 146 11.23 0.42 -0.69
N ASN A 147 12.07 1.33 -0.17
CA ASN A 147 13.51 1.32 -0.42
C ASN A 147 14.31 1.81 0.79
N ARG A 148 15.62 1.58 0.74
CA ARG A 148 16.55 1.93 1.81
C ARG A 148 16.73 3.45 1.97
N SER A 149 16.73 4.22 0.90
CA SER A 149 16.87 5.68 0.97
C SER A 149 15.73 6.29 1.77
N LEU A 150 14.49 5.92 1.43
CA LEU A 150 13.30 6.37 2.15
C LEU A 150 13.32 5.94 3.62
N ALA A 151 13.80 4.72 3.92
CA ALA A 151 13.96 4.25 5.29
C ALA A 151 14.97 5.12 6.08
N CYS A 152 16.10 5.51 5.45
CA CYS A 152 17.06 6.40 6.07
C CYS A 152 16.51 7.80 6.32
N ASP A 153 15.83 8.40 5.35
CA ASP A 153 15.23 9.74 5.48
C ASP A 153 14.17 9.74 6.59
N LEU A 154 13.33 8.71 6.61
CA LEU A 154 12.33 8.51 7.64
C LEU A 154 12.97 8.34 9.02
N LYS A 155 14.00 7.50 9.14
CA LYS A 155 14.74 7.29 10.39
C LYS A 155 15.27 8.63 10.93
N LEU A 156 15.98 9.40 10.13
CA LEU A 156 16.53 10.69 10.52
C LEU A 156 15.42 11.63 11.01
N ARG A 157 14.32 11.72 10.27
CA ARG A 157 13.19 12.55 10.64
C ARG A 157 12.54 12.13 11.96
N LEU A 158 12.38 10.83 12.17
CA LEU A 158 11.76 10.31 13.39
C LEU A 158 12.68 10.42 14.60
N CYS A 159 13.99 10.22 14.43
CA CYS A 159 14.99 10.42 15.49
C CYS A 159 15.00 11.86 16.01
N ASP A 160 14.88 12.85 15.11
CA ASP A 160 14.79 14.27 15.47
C ASP A 160 13.59 14.58 16.38
N VAL A 161 12.50 13.82 16.20
CA VAL A 161 11.23 14.08 16.90
C VAL A 161 11.06 13.24 18.16
N TYR A 162 11.41 11.96 18.06
CA TYR A 162 11.10 10.98 19.11
C TYR A 162 12.34 10.49 19.85
N GLY A 163 13.54 10.82 19.37
CA GLY A 163 14.82 10.33 19.91
C GLY A 163 15.23 8.95 19.35
N ASP A 164 16.52 8.68 19.43
CA ASP A 164 17.14 7.51 18.79
C ASP A 164 16.73 6.18 19.43
N GLU A 165 16.42 6.19 20.71
CA GLU A 165 16.12 5.00 21.52
C GLU A 165 14.61 4.64 21.54
N LEU A 166 13.78 5.30 20.69
CA LEU A 166 12.35 4.98 20.66
C LEU A 166 12.15 3.50 20.30
N PRO A 167 11.45 2.72 21.13
CA PRO A 167 11.10 1.35 20.81
C PRO A 167 10.17 1.32 19.58
N THR A 168 10.59 0.62 18.55
CA THR A 168 9.91 0.54 17.26
C THR A 168 9.63 -0.92 16.91
N VAL A 169 8.53 -1.18 16.22
CA VAL A 169 8.19 -2.52 15.72
C VAL A 169 8.21 -2.52 14.21
N LEU A 170 9.10 -3.29 13.64
CA LEU A 170 9.15 -3.52 12.20
C LEU A 170 8.27 -4.72 11.82
N CYS A 171 7.24 -4.47 11.03
CA CYS A 171 6.35 -5.48 10.48
C CYS A 171 6.63 -5.68 8.98
N LEU A 172 6.89 -6.92 8.57
CA LEU A 172 7.03 -7.26 7.16
C LEU A 172 5.68 -7.72 6.60
N ALA A 173 5.14 -6.95 5.68
CA ALA A 173 3.87 -7.25 5.01
C ALA A 173 4.03 -8.32 3.89
N THR A 174 4.83 -9.37 4.11
CA THR A 174 5.01 -10.41 3.11
C THR A 174 4.23 -11.67 3.44
N VAL A 175 3.51 -12.21 2.47
CA VAL A 175 2.74 -13.46 2.61
C VAL A 175 3.64 -14.70 2.71
N LYS A 176 4.88 -14.61 2.27
CA LYS A 176 5.80 -15.77 2.16
C LYS A 176 6.74 -15.98 3.34
N THR A 177 6.80 -15.07 4.28
CA THR A 177 7.73 -15.20 5.40
C THR A 177 6.95 -15.32 6.71
N ASN A 178 7.11 -16.43 7.41
CA ASN A 178 6.76 -16.58 8.83
C ASN A 178 7.66 -15.67 9.72
N ARG A 179 8.09 -14.52 9.21
CA ARG A 179 8.88 -13.59 10.00
C ARG A 179 7.95 -12.88 10.98
N LYS A 180 8.25 -13.06 12.25
CA LYS A 180 7.57 -12.34 13.32
C LYS A 180 7.95 -10.86 13.27
N PRO A 181 7.10 -9.95 13.75
CA PRO A 181 7.46 -8.56 13.97
C PRO A 181 8.75 -8.47 14.78
N GLN A 182 9.63 -7.56 14.40
CA GLN A 182 10.91 -7.35 15.07
C GLN A 182 10.82 -6.09 15.93
N ASN A 183 11.14 -6.24 17.22
CA ASN A 183 11.35 -5.09 18.07
C ASN A 183 12.77 -4.58 17.83
N ILE A 184 12.87 -3.33 17.41
CA ILE A 184 14.14 -2.63 17.17
C ILE A 184 14.09 -1.27 17.86
N GLN A 185 15.23 -0.66 18.05
CA GLN A 185 15.28 0.77 18.34
C GLN A 185 15.17 1.55 17.04
N LEU A 186 14.66 2.77 17.11
CA LEU A 186 14.44 3.59 15.91
C LEU A 186 15.77 3.78 15.13
N TRP A 187 16.88 3.94 15.84
CA TRP A 187 18.21 4.08 15.21
C TRP A 187 18.65 2.86 14.39
N ASP A 188 18.16 1.66 14.71
CA ASP A 188 18.53 0.41 14.04
C ASP A 188 17.65 0.14 12.78
N MET A 189 16.82 1.12 12.37
CA MET A 189 15.94 1.01 11.23
C MET A 189 16.67 1.37 9.92
N ASP A 190 17.48 0.47 9.36
CA ASP A 190 18.13 0.62 8.04
C ASP A 190 18.44 -0.69 7.29
#